data_ee171a35502c3a92756f304fd83b14b1
#
_entry.id   ee171a35502c3a92756f304fd83b14b1
#
_cell.length_a   1.000
_cell.length_b   1.000
_cell.length_c   1.000
_cell.angle_alpha   90.00
_cell.angle_beta   90.00
_cell.angle_gamma   90.00
#
_symmetry.space_group_name_H-M   'P 1'
#
loop_
_entity.id
_entity.type
_entity.pdbx_description
1 polymer ?
#
loop_
_entity_poly.entity_id
_entity_poly.type
_entity_poly.pdbx_seq_one_letter_code
_entity_poly.pdbx_strand_id
1 'polypeptide(L)' 'MEEIEALGKPFDPNFMNAVQQIPAPDGQESGTVITVYQKGYKLGDKIVRHATVVVAE' A
#
# COMPACT_ATOMS: atom_id res chain seq x y z
N MET A 1 -9.68 10.58 12.00
CA MET A 1 -9.40 9.48 11.08
C MET A 1 -8.42 9.96 10.03
N GLU A 2 -7.31 9.26 9.89
CA GLU A 2 -6.25 9.66 8.98
C GLU A 2 -6.16 8.69 7.80
N GLU A 3 -5.88 9.23 6.63
CA GLU A 3 -5.65 8.42 5.45
C GLU A 3 -4.27 7.78 5.50
N ILE A 4 -4.20 6.50 5.18
CA ILE A 4 -2.93 5.79 5.08
C ILE A 4 -2.33 6.06 3.70
N GLU A 5 -1.18 6.73 3.68
CA GLU A 5 -0.46 6.97 2.44
C GLU A 5 0.35 5.74 2.08
N ALA A 6 0.05 5.15 0.94
CA ALA A 6 0.69 3.91 0.51
C ALA A 6 1.49 4.08 -0.77
N LEU A 7 1.05 4.96 -1.66
CA LEU A 7 1.67 5.11 -2.98
C LEU A 7 3.12 5.58 -2.86
N GLY A 8 4.01 4.84 -3.50
CA GLY A 8 5.43 5.17 -3.48
C GLY A 8 6.14 4.78 -2.20
N LYS A 9 5.46 4.13 -1.28
CA LYS A 9 6.04 3.71 -0.01
C LYS A 9 6.27 2.21 0.01
N PRO A 10 7.16 1.71 0.88
CA PRO A 10 7.33 0.27 1.02
C PRO A 10 6.02 -0.37 1.47
N PHE A 11 5.76 -1.57 0.99
CA PHE A 11 4.57 -2.29 1.38
C PHE A 11 4.63 -2.66 2.85
N ASP A 12 3.56 -2.39 3.56
CA ASP A 12 3.44 -2.73 4.98
C ASP A 12 2.16 -3.54 5.19
N PRO A 13 2.27 -4.86 5.45
CA PRO A 13 1.09 -5.69 5.60
C PRO A 13 0.22 -5.33 6.81
N ASN A 14 0.75 -4.56 7.75
CA ASN A 14 -0.04 -4.12 8.90
C ASN A 14 -1.06 -3.05 8.53
N PHE A 15 -0.77 -2.28 7.48
CA PHE A 15 -1.62 -1.16 7.06
C PHE A 15 -2.22 -1.36 5.68
N MET A 16 -1.68 -2.25 4.89
CA MET A 16 -2.01 -2.38 3.48
C MET A 16 -2.33 -3.83 3.14
N ASN A 17 -3.14 -4.00 2.12
CA ASN A 17 -3.51 -5.31 1.61
C ASN A 17 -3.15 -5.38 0.13
N ALA A 18 -2.15 -6.17 -0.21
CA ALA A 18 -1.73 -6.33 -1.60
C ALA A 18 -2.67 -7.31 -2.30
N VAL A 19 -3.41 -6.82 -3.27
CA VAL A 19 -4.32 -7.66 -4.05
C VAL A 19 -3.68 -8.20 -5.30
N GLN A 20 -2.56 -7.61 -5.71
CA GLN A 20 -1.88 -8.01 -6.94
C GLN A 20 -0.40 -7.64 -6.84
N GLN A 21 0.42 -8.46 -7.46
CA GLN A 21 1.85 -8.17 -7.62
C GLN A 21 2.17 -8.16 -9.11
N ILE A 22 2.93 -7.17 -9.54
CA ILE A 22 3.37 -7.07 -10.91
C ILE A 22 4.88 -6.88 -10.94
N PRO A 23 5.55 -7.19 -12.07
CA PRO A 23 6.99 -6.92 -12.16
C PRO A 23 7.28 -5.45 -11.93
N ALA A 24 8.36 -5.16 -11.20
CA ALA A 24 8.73 -3.78 -10.90
C ALA A 24 9.00 -3.01 -12.19
N PRO A 25 8.31 -1.87 -12.42
CA PRO A 25 8.64 -1.02 -13.56
C PRO A 25 10.04 -0.42 -13.39
N ASP A 26 10.58 0.08 -14.47
CA ASP A 26 11.88 0.74 -14.42
C ASP A 26 11.87 1.87 -13.39
N GLY A 27 12.87 1.88 -12.52
CA GLY A 27 12.98 2.88 -11.49
C GLY A 27 12.24 2.59 -10.20
N GLN A 28 11.51 1.47 -10.14
CA GLN A 28 10.80 1.06 -8.94
C GLN A 28 11.53 -0.08 -8.25
N GLU A 29 11.53 -0.04 -6.92
CA GLU A 29 12.11 -1.11 -6.14
C GLU A 29 11.08 -2.20 -5.85
N SER A 30 11.58 -3.43 -5.77
CA SER A 30 10.78 -4.57 -5.37
C SER A 30 10.16 -4.32 -3.98
N GLY A 31 8.88 -4.66 -3.83
CA GLY A 31 8.19 -4.49 -2.55
C GLY A 31 7.63 -3.10 -2.34
N THR A 32 7.70 -2.22 -3.32
CA THR A 32 7.16 -0.87 -3.24
C THR A 32 5.74 -0.84 -3.79
N VAL A 33 4.87 -0.07 -3.15
CA VAL A 33 3.51 0.14 -3.63
C VAL A 33 3.56 1.02 -4.88
N ILE A 34 3.01 0.52 -5.97
CA ILE A 34 3.01 1.25 -7.24
C ILE A 34 1.62 1.79 -7.59
N THR A 35 0.56 1.22 -7.03
CA THR A 35 -0.80 1.67 -7.28
C THR A 35 -1.63 1.46 -6.04
N VAL A 36 -2.52 2.40 -5.75
CA VAL A 36 -3.49 2.27 -4.66
C VAL A 36 -4.88 2.19 -5.28
N TYR A 37 -5.52 1.05 -5.13
CA TYR A 37 -6.89 0.86 -5.60
C TYR A 37 -7.90 1.45 -4.64
N GLN A 38 -7.65 1.32 -3.36
CA GLN A 38 -8.55 1.83 -2.35
C GLN A 38 -7.73 2.36 -1.19
N LYS A 39 -8.05 3.57 -0.76
CA LYS A 39 -7.33 4.20 0.34
C LYS A 39 -7.71 3.56 1.66
N GLY A 40 -6.71 3.40 2.52
CA GLY A 40 -6.93 2.96 3.87
C GLY A 40 -7.04 4.12 4.83
N TYR A 41 -7.59 3.87 6.00
CA TYR A 41 -7.76 4.87 7.04
C TYR A 41 -7.38 4.28 8.38
N LYS A 42 -6.85 5.12 9.25
CA LYS A 42 -6.54 4.74 10.62
C LYS A 42 -7.06 5.80 11.58
N LEU A 43 -7.31 5.37 12.81
CA LEU A 43 -7.71 6.26 13.89
C LEU A 43 -6.75 6.02 15.05
N GLY A 44 -5.83 6.95 15.27
CA GLY A 44 -4.78 6.77 16.24
C GLY A 44 -3.93 5.55 15.91
N ASP A 45 -3.86 4.59 16.82
CA ASP A 45 -3.13 3.35 16.62
C ASP A 45 -3.96 2.24 15.99
N LYS A 46 -5.22 2.52 15.68
CA LYS A 46 -6.15 1.53 15.18
C LYS A 46 -6.34 1.68 13.69
N ILE A 47 -6.29 0.56 12.97
CA ILE A 47 -6.56 0.55 11.53
C ILE A 47 -8.06 0.39 11.34
N VAL A 48 -8.68 1.40 10.75
CA VAL A 48 -10.11 1.36 10.42
C VAL A 48 -10.33 0.55 9.16
N ARG A 49 -9.46 0.78 8.15
CA ARG A 49 -9.53 0.08 6.88
C ARG A 49 -8.13 -0.02 6.29
N HIS A 50 -7.76 -1.19 5.84
CA HIS A 50 -6.48 -1.38 5.14
C HIS A 50 -6.56 -0.80 3.74
N ALA A 51 -5.46 -0.21 3.29
CA ALA A 51 -5.35 0.24 1.90
C ALA A 51 -5.21 -0.97 0.98
N THR A 52 -5.96 -0.95 -0.12
CA THR A 52 -5.86 -1.99 -1.15
C THR A 52 -4.89 -1.50 -2.21
N VAL A 53 -3.78 -2.21 -2.38
CA VAL A 53 -2.67 -1.73 -3.20
C VAL A 53 -2.16 -2.81 -4.15
N VAL A 54 -1.40 -2.37 -5.13
CA VAL A 54 -0.62 -3.24 -6.01
C VAL A 54 0.85 -2.96 -5.73
N VAL A 55 1.61 -4.02 -5.53
CA VAL A 55 3.04 -3.89 -5.20
C VAL A 55 3.91 -4.39 -6.35
N ALA A 56 5.13 -3.86 -6.41
CA ALA A 56 6.14 -4.34 -7.34
C ALA A 56 6.77 -5.60 -6.78
N GLU A 57 6.93 -6.59 -7.63
CA GLU A 57 7.61 -7.83 -7.25
C GLU A 57 9.08 -7.63 -7.00
#